data_a0fafc777926b5c0500ae99016f36367
#
_entry.id   a0fafc777926b5c0500ae99016f36367
#
_cell.length_a   1.000
_cell.length_b   1.000
_cell.length_c   1.000
_cell.angle_alpha   90.00
_cell.angle_beta   90.00
_cell.angle_gamma   90.00
#
_symmetry.space_group_name_H-M   'P 1'
#
loop_
_entity.id
_entity.type
_entity.pdbx_description
1 polymer ?
#
loop_
_entity_poly.entity_id
_entity_poly.type
_entity_poly.pdbx_seq_one_letter_code
_entity_poly.pdbx_strand_id
1 'polypeptide(L)'
;MALTEAHHTEIVQLHTYLNYGGNCEQAFQFYEAHLGGRITFLMRHGEQPNADSVPADWRNAVLNARMNLGGTELLGADIPSDRFQPMRSAYLSLTIDSAEEAERVYALLSEGGQIFMPMAETFFATRFAMLRDRFGTSWMLLHPKA
;
A
#
# COMPACT_ATOMS: atom_id res chain seq x y z
N MET A 1 -0.01 29.40 25.35
CA MET A 1 -0.19 29.39 24.73
C MET A 1 -0.30 29.05 23.52
N ALA A 2 -0.82 28.84 23.24
CA ALA A 2 -1.32 28.62 22.00
C ALA A 2 -0.67 29.24 20.87
N LEU A 3 0.07 30.06 21.10
CA LEU A 3 0.70 30.71 20.08
C LEU A 3 1.34 29.86 19.10
N THR A 4 1.56 28.68 19.48
CA THR A 4 2.33 27.86 18.64
C THR A 4 1.66 27.44 17.40
N GLU A 5 0.36 27.30 17.37
CA GLU A 5 -0.23 26.83 16.17
C GLU A 5 -0.03 27.77 15.04
N ALA A 6 -0.04 29.03 15.33
CA ALA A 6 0.12 30.00 14.28
C ALA A 6 1.49 29.89 13.62
N HIS A 7 2.42 29.26 14.31
CA HIS A 7 3.77 29.17 13.81
C HIS A 7 4.11 27.81 13.27
N HIS A 8 3.15 26.90 13.29
CA HIS A 8 3.39 25.58 12.76
C HIS A 8 3.19 25.57 11.28
N THR A 9 4.13 26.13 10.59
CA THR A 9 4.18 25.98 9.17
C THR A 9 4.88 24.68 8.89
N GLU A 10 4.20 23.80 8.21
CA GLU A 10 4.83 22.55 7.84
C GLU A 10 5.90 22.80 6.81
N ILE A 11 7.14 22.47 7.13
CA ILE A 11 8.24 22.58 6.20
C ILE A 11 8.59 21.25 5.60
N VAL A 12 7.90 20.17 5.98
CA VAL A 12 8.07 18.84 5.40
C VAL A 12 6.70 18.25 5.14
N GLN A 13 6.63 17.38 4.13
CA GLN A 13 5.44 16.58 3.85
C GLN A 13 5.87 15.13 3.85
N LEU A 14 5.05 14.27 4.46
CA LEU A 14 5.34 12.85 4.55
C LEU A 14 4.39 12.10 3.63
N HIS A 15 4.95 11.25 2.79
CA HIS A 15 4.18 10.42 1.88
C HIS A 15 4.59 8.96 2.04
N THR A 16 3.66 8.06 1.76
CA THR A 16 3.95 6.63 1.70
C THR A 16 4.29 6.27 0.26
N TYR A 17 5.50 5.76 0.05
CA TYR A 17 5.97 5.40 -1.27
C TYR A 17 6.32 3.92 -1.28
N LEU A 18 5.67 3.16 -2.16
CA LEU A 18 5.82 1.71 -2.20
C LEU A 18 6.52 1.31 -3.49
N ASN A 19 7.61 0.57 -3.36
CA ASN A 19 8.29 0.00 -4.50
C ASN A 19 7.83 -1.44 -4.71
N TYR A 20 7.68 -1.81 -5.96
CA TYR A 20 7.29 -3.15 -6.37
C TYR A 20 8.31 -3.70 -7.37
N GLY A 21 8.39 -5.00 -7.47
CA GLY A 21 9.36 -5.66 -8.35
C GLY A 21 8.82 -5.97 -9.73
N GLY A 22 7.98 -5.07 -10.27
CA GLY A 22 7.41 -5.24 -11.61
C GLY A 22 5.91 -5.42 -11.63
N ASN A 23 5.25 -5.44 -10.48
CA ASN A 23 3.81 -5.67 -10.39
C ASN A 23 3.06 -4.57 -9.67
N CYS A 24 3.55 -3.33 -9.75
CA CYS A 24 2.91 -2.18 -9.10
C CYS A 24 1.49 -1.99 -9.60
N GLU A 25 1.27 -2.06 -10.91
CA GLU A 25 -0.05 -1.85 -11.47
C GLU A 25 -1.03 -2.91 -10.98
N GLN A 26 -0.62 -4.18 -10.97
CA GLN A 26 -1.47 -5.25 -10.49
C GLN A 26 -1.82 -5.07 -9.02
N ALA A 27 -0.85 -4.64 -8.21
CA ALA A 27 -1.08 -4.39 -6.79
C ALA A 27 -2.10 -3.27 -6.60
N PHE A 28 -1.91 -2.14 -7.27
CA PHE A 28 -2.81 -1.00 -7.13
C PHE A 28 -4.20 -1.32 -7.63
N GLN A 29 -4.32 -2.06 -8.74
CA GLN A 29 -5.63 -2.49 -9.23
C GLN A 29 -6.32 -3.42 -8.24
N PHE A 30 -5.57 -4.28 -7.58
CA PHE A 30 -6.12 -5.17 -6.55
C PHE A 30 -6.66 -4.35 -5.37
N TYR A 31 -5.89 -3.38 -4.91
CA TYR A 31 -6.33 -2.53 -3.79
C TYR A 31 -7.53 -1.68 -4.18
N GLU A 32 -7.57 -1.21 -5.42
CA GLU A 32 -8.72 -0.46 -5.91
C GLU A 32 -9.97 -1.33 -5.94
N ALA A 33 -9.84 -2.55 -6.42
CA ALA A 33 -10.98 -3.44 -6.56
C ALA A 33 -11.51 -3.95 -5.23
N HIS A 34 -10.62 -4.16 -4.26
CA HIS A 34 -10.99 -4.91 -3.05
C HIS A 34 -10.94 -4.10 -1.76
N LEU A 35 -10.21 -2.99 -1.72
CA LEU A 35 -10.07 -2.19 -0.52
C LEU A 35 -10.73 -0.82 -0.63
N GLY A 36 -11.37 -0.54 -1.75
CA GLY A 36 -12.02 0.76 -1.93
C GLY A 36 -11.06 1.87 -2.31
N GLY A 37 -9.88 1.54 -2.78
CA GLY A 37 -8.95 2.53 -3.27
C GLY A 37 -9.36 3.10 -4.61
N ARG A 38 -8.75 4.20 -4.99
CA ARG A 38 -8.99 4.82 -6.28
C ARG A 38 -7.68 5.32 -6.86
N ILE A 39 -7.28 4.73 -7.99
CA ILE A 39 -6.08 5.13 -8.70
C ILE A 39 -6.35 6.48 -9.35
N THR A 40 -5.51 7.47 -9.04
CA THR A 40 -5.68 8.83 -9.55
C THR A 40 -4.64 9.18 -10.61
N PHE A 41 -3.55 8.42 -10.68
CA PHE A 41 -2.49 8.70 -11.65
C PHE A 41 -1.68 7.43 -11.88
N LEU A 42 -1.28 7.21 -13.11
CA LEU A 42 -0.35 6.12 -13.45
C LEU A 42 0.43 6.50 -14.69
N MET A 43 1.75 6.45 -14.58
CA MET A 43 2.66 6.74 -15.67
C MET A 43 3.66 5.61 -15.81
N ARG A 44 3.91 5.18 -17.04
CA ARG A 44 4.83 4.09 -17.32
C ARG A 44 6.19 4.64 -17.70
N HIS A 45 7.21 3.80 -17.55
CA HIS A 45 8.56 4.20 -17.92
C HIS A 45 8.64 4.59 -19.40
N GLY A 46 7.89 3.92 -20.26
CA GLY A 46 7.88 4.24 -21.68
C GLY A 46 7.23 5.55 -22.05
N GLU A 47 6.59 6.23 -21.10
CA GLU A 47 5.89 7.48 -21.33
C GLU A 47 6.70 8.70 -20.90
N GLN A 48 7.87 8.50 -20.34
CA GLN A 48 8.69 9.64 -19.91
C GLN A 48 9.41 10.26 -21.11
N PRO A 49 9.90 11.51 -20.97
CA PRO A 49 10.54 12.20 -22.11
C PRO A 49 11.71 11.47 -22.72
N ASN A 50 12.46 10.69 -21.95
CA ASN A 50 13.60 9.93 -22.44
C ASN A 50 13.25 8.47 -22.70
N ALA A 51 12.04 8.23 -23.21
CA ALA A 51 11.54 6.86 -23.37
C ALA A 51 12.44 6.01 -24.26
N ASP A 52 13.17 6.60 -25.20
CA ASP A 52 14.03 5.84 -26.09
C ASP A 52 15.18 5.18 -25.36
N SER A 53 15.58 5.69 -24.20
CA SER A 53 16.66 5.11 -23.41
C SER A 53 16.17 4.00 -22.49
N VAL A 54 14.85 3.78 -22.42
CA VAL A 54 14.27 2.75 -21.55
C VAL A 54 14.33 1.41 -22.27
N PRO A 55 14.84 0.34 -21.65
CA PRO A 55 14.84 -0.98 -22.27
C PRO A 55 13.42 -1.43 -22.64
N ALA A 56 13.31 -2.13 -23.75
CA ALA A 56 12.00 -2.50 -24.30
C ALA A 56 11.16 -3.28 -23.29
N ASP A 57 11.78 -4.16 -22.53
CA ASP A 57 11.07 -4.99 -21.55
C ASP A 57 10.71 -4.22 -20.27
N TRP A 58 11.12 -2.96 -20.15
CA TRP A 58 10.82 -2.14 -18.97
C TRP A 58 9.83 -1.01 -19.29
N ARG A 59 9.45 -0.85 -20.55
CA ARG A 59 8.62 0.29 -20.96
C ARG A 59 7.24 0.29 -20.34
N ASN A 60 6.68 -0.90 -20.07
CA ASN A 60 5.36 -1.01 -19.47
C ASN A 60 5.37 -0.97 -17.96
N ALA A 61 6.54 -1.01 -17.35
CA ALA A 61 6.66 -0.92 -15.89
C ALA A 61 6.22 0.48 -15.42
N VAL A 62 5.73 0.53 -14.19
CA VAL A 62 5.20 1.78 -13.63
C VAL A 62 6.33 2.67 -13.15
N LEU A 63 6.41 3.87 -13.71
CA LEU A 63 7.35 4.88 -13.24
C LEU A 63 6.81 5.57 -12.00
N ASN A 64 5.50 5.86 -11.98
CA ASN A 64 4.87 6.51 -10.84
C ASN A 64 3.37 6.23 -10.89
N ALA A 65 2.83 5.82 -9.76
CA ALA A 65 1.39 5.64 -9.59
C ALA A 65 0.94 6.32 -8.30
N ARG A 66 -0.32 6.76 -8.28
CA ARG A 66 -0.93 7.38 -7.11
C ARG A 66 -2.30 6.78 -6.89
N MET A 67 -2.64 6.56 -5.64
CA MET A 67 -3.94 6.02 -5.27
C MET A 67 -4.39 6.60 -3.93
N ASN A 68 -5.66 6.98 -3.86
CA ASN A 68 -6.26 7.33 -2.58
C ASN A 68 -6.85 6.07 -1.98
N LEU A 69 -6.48 5.77 -0.74
CA LEU A 69 -6.97 4.61 -0.02
C LEU A 69 -7.10 4.97 1.45
N GLY A 70 -8.32 4.83 1.98
CA GLY A 70 -8.57 5.06 3.40
C GLY A 70 -8.24 6.46 3.87
N GLY A 71 -8.35 7.45 3.01
CA GLY A 71 -8.04 8.83 3.36
C GLY A 71 -6.57 9.19 3.24
N THR A 72 -5.76 8.29 2.74
CA THR A 72 -4.32 8.50 2.56
C THR A 72 -3.94 8.32 1.11
N GLU A 73 -2.99 9.10 0.65
CA GLU A 73 -2.45 8.91 -0.70
C GLU A 73 -1.26 7.96 -0.64
N LEU A 74 -1.32 6.91 -1.45
CA LEU A 74 -0.21 6.00 -1.64
C LEU A 74 0.45 6.31 -2.97
N LEU A 75 1.76 6.36 -2.97
CA LEU A 75 2.57 6.48 -4.17
C LEU A 75 3.23 5.13 -4.43
N GLY A 76 3.47 4.81 -5.68
CA GLY A 76 4.10 3.55 -6.01
C GLY A 76 4.85 3.59 -7.31
N ALA A 77 5.77 2.64 -7.46
CA ALA A 77 6.55 2.49 -8.68
C ALA A 77 7.10 1.08 -8.75
N ASP A 78 7.51 0.70 -9.95
CA ASP A 78 8.26 -0.53 -10.15
C ASP A 78 9.75 -0.23 -10.13
N ILE A 79 10.50 -1.09 -9.47
CA ILE A 79 11.96 -1.10 -9.52
C ILE A 79 12.40 -2.46 -10.06
N PRO A 80 13.63 -2.58 -10.58
CA PRO A 80 14.10 -3.87 -11.06
C PRO A 80 13.98 -4.95 -9.98
N SER A 81 13.59 -6.15 -10.39
CA SER A 81 13.30 -7.21 -9.44
C SER A 81 14.50 -7.62 -8.61
N ASP A 82 15.71 -7.43 -9.13
CA ASP A 82 16.92 -7.75 -8.39
C ASP A 82 17.22 -6.75 -7.28
N ARG A 83 16.53 -5.60 -7.26
CA ARG A 83 16.66 -4.60 -6.20
C ARG A 83 15.47 -4.61 -5.25
N PHE A 84 14.40 -5.30 -5.61
CA PHE A 84 13.18 -5.30 -4.83
C PHE A 84 13.36 -6.12 -3.56
N GLN A 85 12.93 -5.54 -2.44
CA GLN A 85 12.85 -6.24 -1.16
C GLN A 85 11.47 -5.97 -0.58
N PRO A 86 10.73 -7.02 -0.24
CA PRO A 86 9.39 -6.83 0.32
C PRO A 86 9.45 -6.14 1.68
N MET A 87 8.39 -5.42 2.02
CA MET A 87 8.28 -4.78 3.33
C MET A 87 8.32 -5.85 4.42
N ARG A 88 9.06 -5.60 5.51
CA ARG A 88 9.10 -6.55 6.60
C ARG A 88 8.87 -5.91 7.97
N SER A 89 9.53 -4.83 8.27
CA SER A 89 9.46 -4.22 9.60
C SER A 89 8.61 -2.97 9.63
N ALA A 90 7.81 -2.75 8.60
CA ALA A 90 6.85 -1.64 8.51
C ALA A 90 5.55 -2.21 7.97
N TYR A 91 4.44 -1.58 8.35
CA TYR A 91 3.11 -2.05 7.97
C TYR A 91 2.26 -0.86 7.58
N LEU A 92 1.41 -1.06 6.58
CA LEU A 92 0.27 -0.17 6.36
C LEU A 92 -0.87 -0.71 7.22
N SER A 93 -1.44 0.15 8.05
CA SER A 93 -2.46 -0.29 8.99
C SER A 93 -3.83 0.11 8.49
N LEU A 94 -4.72 -0.87 8.34
CA LEU A 94 -6.10 -0.65 7.93
C LEU A 94 -6.99 -0.83 9.14
N THR A 95 -7.72 0.22 9.50
CA THR A 95 -8.79 0.13 10.48
C THR A 95 -10.07 -0.17 9.70
N ILE A 96 -10.71 -1.28 10.02
CA ILE A 96 -11.82 -1.82 9.26
C ILE A 96 -13.05 -1.77 10.14
N ASP A 97 -14.20 -1.37 9.56
CA ASP A 97 -15.36 -0.99 10.35
C ASP A 97 -16.29 -2.14 10.72
N SER A 98 -15.98 -3.37 10.34
CA SER A 98 -16.74 -4.53 10.81
C SER A 98 -15.86 -5.76 10.87
N ALA A 99 -16.24 -6.73 11.72
CA ALA A 99 -15.51 -7.99 11.81
C ALA A 99 -15.63 -8.78 10.52
N GLU A 100 -16.80 -8.74 9.88
CA GLU A 100 -17.02 -9.45 8.62
C GLU A 100 -16.16 -8.91 7.51
N GLU A 101 -16.04 -7.59 7.43
CA GLU A 101 -15.19 -6.95 6.43
C GLU A 101 -13.73 -7.24 6.71
N ALA A 102 -13.32 -7.28 7.99
CA ALA A 102 -11.96 -7.62 8.35
C ALA A 102 -11.62 -9.04 7.88
N GLU A 103 -12.54 -9.99 8.05
CA GLU A 103 -12.32 -11.36 7.57
C GLU A 103 -12.21 -11.41 6.05
N ARG A 104 -13.04 -10.63 5.35
CA ARG A 104 -13.00 -10.59 3.88
C ARG A 104 -11.65 -10.05 3.40
N VAL A 105 -11.22 -8.94 3.97
CA VAL A 105 -9.94 -8.31 3.59
C VAL A 105 -8.77 -9.24 3.91
N TYR A 106 -8.84 -9.90 5.06
CA TYR A 106 -7.81 -10.84 5.47
C TYR A 106 -7.67 -11.98 4.46
N ALA A 107 -8.80 -12.58 4.07
CA ALA A 107 -8.78 -13.68 3.11
C ALA A 107 -8.17 -13.23 1.77
N LEU A 108 -8.55 -12.04 1.30
CA LEU A 108 -8.07 -11.54 0.01
C LEU A 108 -6.58 -11.20 0.05
N LEU A 109 -6.14 -10.50 1.08
CA LEU A 109 -4.74 -10.05 1.15
C LEU A 109 -3.78 -11.18 1.48
N SER A 110 -4.24 -12.20 2.21
CA SER A 110 -3.34 -13.29 2.59
C SER A 110 -3.12 -14.30 1.47
N GLU A 111 -3.97 -14.29 0.44
CA GLU A 111 -3.87 -15.27 -0.63
C GLU A 111 -2.57 -15.06 -1.41
N GLY A 112 -1.74 -16.10 -1.45
CA GLY A 112 -0.44 -16.03 -2.13
C GLY A 112 0.59 -15.22 -1.37
N GLY A 113 0.24 -14.71 -0.19
CA GLY A 113 1.14 -13.93 0.63
C GLY A 113 1.68 -14.72 1.81
N GLN A 114 2.08 -14.00 2.84
CA GLN A 114 2.63 -14.60 4.05
C GLN A 114 1.92 -14.02 5.27
N ILE A 115 1.42 -14.91 6.12
CA ILE A 115 0.75 -14.49 7.35
C ILE A 115 1.79 -14.46 8.45
N PHE A 116 1.95 -13.28 9.09
CA PHE A 116 2.84 -13.12 10.23
C PHE A 116 2.09 -13.37 11.54
N MET A 117 0.84 -12.92 11.62
CA MET A 117 -0.02 -13.16 12.76
C MET A 117 -1.43 -13.44 12.24
N PRO A 118 -1.93 -14.67 12.42
CA PRO A 118 -3.27 -15.02 11.93
C PRO A 118 -4.35 -14.16 12.57
N MET A 119 -5.43 -13.93 11.83
CA MET A 119 -6.52 -13.11 12.33
C MET A 119 -7.17 -13.76 13.55
N ALA A 120 -7.29 -12.98 14.60
CA ALA A 120 -7.86 -13.43 15.86
C ALA A 120 -8.31 -12.25 16.69
N GLU A 121 -9.08 -12.52 17.71
CA GLU A 121 -9.44 -11.50 18.70
C GLU A 121 -8.27 -11.25 19.63
N THR A 122 -8.09 -9.99 20.00
CA THR A 122 -7.08 -9.59 20.98
C THR A 122 -7.79 -8.78 22.08
N PHE A 123 -7.04 -8.33 23.08
CA PHE A 123 -7.66 -7.52 24.13
C PHE A 123 -8.08 -6.13 23.62
N PHE A 124 -7.53 -5.66 22.50
CA PHE A 124 -7.83 -4.34 21.95
C PHE A 124 -8.66 -4.39 20.67
N ALA A 125 -8.87 -5.56 20.08
CA ALA A 125 -9.53 -5.65 18.79
C ALA A 125 -10.41 -6.90 18.72
N THR A 126 -11.55 -6.78 18.04
CA THR A 126 -12.37 -7.95 17.75
C THR A 126 -11.71 -8.80 16.68
N ARG A 127 -10.94 -8.18 15.79
CA ARG A 127 -10.16 -8.87 14.76
C ARG A 127 -8.85 -8.14 14.58
N PHE A 128 -7.78 -8.89 14.56
CA PHE A 128 -6.44 -8.35 14.35
C PHE A 128 -5.60 -9.36 13.58
N ALA A 129 -4.86 -8.89 12.59
CA ALA A 129 -3.96 -9.75 11.81
C ALA A 129 -2.80 -8.93 11.29
N MET A 130 -1.70 -9.63 11.01
CA MET A 130 -0.53 -9.04 10.36
C MET A 130 -0.11 -9.98 9.26
N LEU A 131 0.14 -9.42 8.07
CA LEU A 131 0.49 -10.23 6.91
C LEU A 131 1.27 -9.41 5.90
N ARG A 132 1.84 -10.08 4.94
CA ARG A 132 2.41 -9.47 3.74
C ARG A 132 1.71 -10.08 2.54
N ASP A 133 1.18 -9.22 1.66
CA ASP A 133 0.45 -9.73 0.51
C ASP A 133 1.42 -10.24 -0.56
N ARG A 134 0.84 -10.84 -1.61
CA ARG A 134 1.67 -11.46 -2.65
C ARG A 134 2.45 -10.45 -3.48
N PHE A 135 2.14 -9.17 -3.36
CA PHE A 135 2.86 -8.11 -4.07
C PHE A 135 4.04 -7.57 -3.26
N GLY A 136 4.13 -7.95 -1.99
CA GLY A 136 5.23 -7.54 -1.13
C GLY A 136 4.90 -6.42 -0.16
N THR A 137 3.65 -6.03 -0.04
CA THR A 137 3.20 -4.99 0.89
C THR A 137 2.77 -5.62 2.21
N SER A 138 3.26 -5.09 3.31
CA SER A 138 2.91 -5.59 4.64
C SER A 138 1.74 -4.79 5.21
N TRP A 139 0.76 -5.50 5.73
CA TRP A 139 -0.49 -4.92 6.23
C TRP A 139 -0.75 -5.35 7.67
N MET A 140 -1.27 -4.43 8.43
CA MET A 140 -1.86 -4.71 9.73
C MET A 140 -3.36 -4.46 9.59
N LEU A 141 -4.17 -5.44 9.95
CA LEU A 141 -5.63 -5.35 9.80
C LEU A 141 -6.25 -5.29 11.18
N LEU A 142 -7.17 -4.37 11.38
CA LEU A 142 -7.70 -4.12 12.72
C LEU A 142 -9.16 -3.71 12.66
N HIS A 143 -10.02 -4.46 13.36
CA HIS A 143 -11.35 -3.98 13.72
C HIS A 143 -11.36 -3.81 15.24
N PRO A 144 -11.43 -2.56 15.72
CA PRO A 144 -11.29 -2.31 17.17
C PRO A 144 -12.51 -2.77 17.94
N LYS A 145 -12.34 -2.98 19.23
CA LYS A 145 -13.46 -3.19 20.14
C LYS A 145 -14.17 -1.87 20.38
N ALA A 146 -15.46 -1.96 20.57
CA ALA A 146 -16.30 -0.78 20.77
C ALA A 146 -15.98 -0.08 22.09
#